data_d57f279f89abcc53eb0811972d6cd20a
#
_entry.id   d57f279f89abcc53eb0811972d6cd20a
#
_cell.length_a   1.000
_cell.length_b   1.000
_cell.length_c   1.000
_cell.angle_alpha   90.00
_cell.angle_beta   90.00
_cell.angle_gamma   90.00
#
_symmetry.space_group_name_H-M   'P 1'
#
loop_
_entity.id
_entity.type
_entity.pdbx_description
1 polymer ?
#
loop_
_entity_poly.entity_id
_entity_poly.type
_entity_poly.pdbx_seq_one_letter_code
_entity_poly.pdbx_strand_id
1 'polypeptide(L)'
;MFVFMIDEKLLAYLEAYLTEKRKTTFKNVLEHRTRHFTVVLEDIYQPHNASAVVRTCDIFGVQDVYSIENKYSNTVSRHVAKGSQKWLNQYRYREDGNNTQICLDALKEKGYQIIATTPHNESCLLQDFDISKKTAFILGAEAEGVSDIVKSQADGFLKIPMVGFTESLNISVAAAIILQSVTTKLRSSKIDWQLSTKEKEILYFDWVKKTIKNVDKIEERYFNNL
;
A
#
# COMPACT_ATOMS: atom_id res chain seq x y z
N MET A 1 23.25 2.26 3.84
CA MET A 1 21.92 2.82 4.20
C MET A 1 22.10 4.32 4.41
N PHE A 2 21.83 5.13 3.38
CA PHE A 2 21.89 6.59 3.52
C PHE A 2 20.79 7.01 4.49
N VAL A 3 21.19 7.58 5.62
CA VAL A 3 20.27 8.24 6.56
C VAL A 3 19.79 9.51 5.87
N PHE A 4 18.60 9.49 5.29
CA PHE A 4 17.92 10.70 4.86
C PHE A 4 17.66 11.55 6.12
N MET A 5 18.52 12.52 6.39
CA MET A 5 18.21 13.58 7.34
C MET A 5 17.30 14.57 6.63
N ILE A 6 16.12 14.79 7.17
CA ILE A 6 15.22 15.83 6.69
C ILE A 6 15.85 17.16 7.05
N ASP A 7 15.98 18.05 6.09
CA ASP A 7 16.36 19.43 6.36
C ASP A 7 15.19 20.14 7.06
N GLU A 8 15.30 20.31 8.37
CA GLU A 8 14.26 20.94 9.20
C GLU A 8 13.99 22.39 8.80
N LYS A 9 15.00 23.12 8.30
CA LYS A 9 14.83 24.49 7.84
C LYS A 9 14.05 24.55 6.53
N LEU A 10 14.37 23.63 5.61
CA LEU A 10 13.60 23.48 4.37
C LEU A 10 12.15 23.05 4.67
N LEU A 11 11.95 22.10 5.59
CA LEU A 11 10.61 21.70 6.00
C LEU A 11 9.82 22.88 6.54
N ALA A 12 10.37 23.65 7.47
CA ALA A 12 9.72 24.84 8.04
C ALA A 12 9.40 25.89 6.96
N TYR A 13 10.30 26.08 6.00
CA TYR A 13 10.07 26.97 4.86
C TYR A 13 8.90 26.49 3.96
N LEU A 14 8.84 25.20 3.66
CA LEU A 14 7.77 24.62 2.86
C LEU A 14 6.43 24.61 3.60
N GLU A 15 6.42 24.39 4.91
CA GLU A 15 5.21 24.44 5.74
C GLU A 15 4.50 25.80 5.71
N ALA A 16 5.21 26.90 5.45
CA ALA A 16 4.63 28.22 5.31
C ALA A 16 3.64 28.32 4.10
N TYR A 17 3.73 27.41 3.14
CA TYR A 17 2.81 27.32 2.01
C TYR A 17 1.55 26.50 2.32
N LEU A 18 1.43 25.90 3.51
CA LEU A 18 0.29 25.10 3.93
C LEU A 18 -0.56 25.82 4.98
N THR A 19 -1.86 25.54 4.96
CA THR A 19 -2.76 25.98 6.05
C THR A 19 -2.54 25.10 7.29
N GLU A 20 -2.77 25.66 8.47
CA GLU A 20 -2.70 24.90 9.74
C GLU A 20 -3.65 23.69 9.74
N LYS A 21 -4.85 23.85 9.15
CA LYS A 21 -5.79 22.72 8.97
C LYS A 21 -5.16 21.57 8.18
N ARG A 22 -4.38 21.87 7.12
CA ARG A 22 -3.72 20.85 6.29
C ARG A 22 -2.62 20.14 7.07
N LYS A 23 -1.79 20.87 7.79
CA LYS A 23 -0.73 20.32 8.65
C LYS A 23 -1.31 19.39 9.71
N THR A 24 -2.35 19.83 10.41
CA THR A 24 -3.06 19.03 11.42
C THR A 24 -3.66 17.76 10.81
N THR A 25 -4.26 17.87 9.61
CA THR A 25 -4.80 16.70 8.91
C THR A 25 -3.71 15.68 8.62
N PHE A 26 -2.54 16.11 8.14
CA PHE A 26 -1.42 15.20 7.84
C PHE A 26 -0.94 14.46 9.10
N LYS A 27 -0.71 15.21 10.19
CA LYS A 27 -0.29 14.63 11.46
C LYS A 27 -1.29 13.58 11.95
N ASN A 28 -2.58 13.91 11.95
CA ASN A 28 -3.63 12.99 12.39
C ASN A 28 -3.70 11.73 11.51
N VAL A 29 -3.59 11.86 10.19
CA VAL A 29 -3.63 10.70 9.28
C VAL A 29 -2.41 9.80 9.48
N LEU A 30 -1.22 10.38 9.71
CA LEU A 30 0.01 9.62 9.96
C LEU A 30 -0.07 8.72 11.19
N GLU A 31 -0.80 9.14 12.25
CA GLU A 31 -1.01 8.32 13.44
C GLU A 31 -1.79 7.01 13.15
N HIS A 32 -2.49 6.95 12.03
CA HIS A 32 -3.29 5.80 11.62
C HIS A 32 -2.68 5.00 10.46
N ARG A 33 -1.49 5.39 9.99
CA ARG A 33 -0.78 4.66 8.93
C ARG A 33 -0.01 3.47 9.46
N THR A 34 0.05 2.43 8.64
CA THR A 34 0.78 1.20 8.97
C THR A 34 1.51 0.65 7.76
N ARG A 35 2.62 -0.05 8.03
CA ARG A 35 3.33 -0.97 7.14
C ARG A 35 3.29 -2.40 7.66
N HIS A 36 2.43 -2.68 8.63
CA HIS A 36 2.24 -4.04 9.11
C HIS A 36 1.56 -4.91 8.06
N PHE A 37 0.64 -4.31 7.31
CA PHE A 37 0.02 -4.92 6.12
C PHE A 37 0.35 -4.14 4.87
N THR A 38 0.47 -4.87 3.75
CA THR A 38 0.54 -4.30 2.41
C THR A 38 -0.30 -5.13 1.43
N VAL A 39 -0.60 -4.56 0.28
CA VAL A 39 -1.32 -5.21 -0.81
C VAL A 39 -0.43 -5.26 -2.04
N VAL A 40 -0.43 -6.40 -2.69
CA VAL A 40 0.24 -6.62 -3.98
C VAL A 40 -0.82 -6.96 -5.02
N LEU A 41 -0.81 -6.24 -6.11
CA LEU A 41 -1.69 -6.45 -7.26
C LEU A 41 -0.90 -7.13 -8.36
N GLU A 42 -1.17 -8.41 -8.63
CA GLU A 42 -0.48 -9.17 -9.67
C GLU A 42 -1.33 -9.22 -10.95
N ASP A 43 -0.81 -8.61 -12.00
CA ASP A 43 -1.37 -8.63 -13.36
C ASP A 43 -2.87 -8.28 -13.44
N ILE A 44 -3.30 -7.25 -12.73
CA ILE A 44 -4.70 -6.82 -12.73
C ILE A 44 -5.06 -6.26 -14.10
N TYR A 45 -6.03 -6.90 -14.75
CA TYR A 45 -6.45 -6.52 -16.10
C TYR A 45 -7.12 -5.15 -16.16
N GLN A 46 -8.01 -4.86 -15.21
CA GLN A 46 -8.79 -3.63 -15.21
C GLN A 46 -8.14 -2.53 -14.34
N PRO A 47 -7.61 -1.44 -14.92
CA PRO A 47 -7.02 -0.32 -14.17
C PRO A 47 -7.98 0.31 -13.15
N HIS A 48 -9.28 0.17 -13.38
CA HIS A 48 -10.32 0.61 -12.46
C HIS A 48 -10.26 -0.15 -11.13
N ASN A 49 -10.11 -1.46 -11.17
CA ASN A 49 -9.99 -2.30 -9.98
C ASN A 49 -8.71 -1.98 -9.18
N ALA A 50 -7.56 -1.85 -9.85
CA ALA A 50 -6.33 -1.43 -9.20
C ALA A 50 -6.49 -0.06 -8.51
N SER A 51 -7.13 0.90 -9.18
CA SER A 51 -7.40 2.23 -8.63
C SER A 51 -8.32 2.20 -7.39
N ALA A 52 -9.32 1.33 -7.41
CA ALA A 52 -10.23 1.13 -6.28
C ALA A 52 -9.49 0.49 -5.08
N VAL A 53 -8.59 -0.47 -5.32
CA VAL A 53 -7.75 -1.06 -4.27
C VAL A 53 -6.80 -0.01 -3.67
N VAL A 54 -6.14 0.82 -4.47
CA VAL A 54 -5.30 1.92 -3.99
C VAL A 54 -6.10 2.86 -3.06
N ARG A 55 -7.32 3.21 -3.45
CA ARG A 55 -8.21 4.01 -2.60
C ARG A 55 -8.59 3.29 -1.30
N THR A 56 -8.84 2.00 -1.36
CA THR A 56 -9.15 1.16 -0.20
C THR A 56 -7.96 1.11 0.77
N CYS A 57 -6.73 0.96 0.26
CA CYS A 57 -5.51 1.01 1.08
C CYS A 57 -5.38 2.34 1.83
N ASP A 58 -5.65 3.46 1.16
CA ASP A 58 -5.65 4.79 1.80
C ASP A 58 -6.68 4.88 2.93
N ILE A 59 -7.92 4.45 2.68
CA ILE A 59 -9.03 4.47 3.66
C ILE A 59 -8.67 3.66 4.92
N PHE A 60 -8.06 2.50 4.78
CA PHE A 60 -7.71 1.62 5.90
C PHE A 60 -6.31 1.88 6.48
N GLY A 61 -5.60 2.90 6.00
CA GLY A 61 -4.31 3.34 6.55
C GLY A 61 -3.12 2.47 6.13
N VAL A 62 -3.26 1.60 5.14
CA VAL A 62 -2.13 0.87 4.55
C VAL A 62 -1.27 1.84 3.75
N GLN A 63 0.03 1.93 4.08
CA GLN A 63 0.89 2.96 3.48
C GLN A 63 1.51 2.54 2.15
N ASP A 64 1.87 1.28 2.01
CA ASP A 64 2.59 0.79 0.84
C ASP A 64 1.68 -0.10 -0.02
N VAL A 65 1.73 0.05 -1.35
CA VAL A 65 1.03 -0.79 -2.33
C VAL A 65 2.01 -1.20 -3.41
N TYR A 66 1.96 -2.45 -3.81
CA TYR A 66 2.84 -3.03 -4.82
C TYR A 66 2.02 -3.45 -6.04
N SER A 67 2.57 -3.26 -7.23
CA SER A 67 1.98 -3.73 -8.48
C SER A 67 3.02 -4.54 -9.25
N ILE A 68 2.66 -5.75 -9.63
CA ILE A 68 3.42 -6.63 -10.52
C ILE A 68 2.74 -6.57 -11.88
N GLU A 69 3.49 -6.18 -12.91
CA GLU A 69 2.97 -5.87 -14.25
C GLU A 69 3.74 -6.68 -15.30
N ASN A 70 3.53 -7.99 -15.31
CA ASN A 70 4.14 -8.87 -16.33
C ASN A 70 3.32 -8.86 -17.63
N LYS A 71 1.98 -8.88 -17.53
CA LYS A 71 1.06 -8.94 -18.66
C LYS A 71 0.34 -7.62 -18.90
N TYR A 72 -0.10 -6.97 -17.83
CA TYR A 72 -0.95 -5.78 -17.90
C TYR A 72 -0.34 -4.63 -17.11
N SER A 73 -0.34 -3.45 -17.72
CA SER A 73 0.12 -2.23 -17.05
C SER A 73 -1.00 -1.61 -16.21
N ASN A 74 -0.72 -1.39 -14.94
CA ASN A 74 -1.65 -0.80 -13.99
C ASN A 74 -1.49 0.73 -13.92
N THR A 75 -2.30 1.44 -14.70
CA THR A 75 -2.37 2.90 -14.59
C THR A 75 -3.46 3.31 -13.61
N VAL A 76 -3.06 3.86 -12.47
CA VAL A 76 -4.01 4.32 -11.45
C VAL A 76 -4.77 5.56 -11.95
N SER A 77 -6.09 5.42 -12.13
CA SER A 77 -6.98 6.51 -12.52
C SER A 77 -7.22 7.46 -11.34
N ARG A 78 -6.88 8.74 -11.52
CA ARG A 78 -7.15 9.79 -10.51
C ARG A 78 -8.63 9.94 -10.16
N HIS A 79 -9.51 9.70 -11.12
CA HIS A 79 -10.96 9.81 -10.92
C HIS A 79 -11.49 8.74 -9.98
N VAL A 80 -10.98 7.51 -10.08
CA VAL A 80 -11.38 6.37 -9.23
C VAL A 80 -10.70 6.45 -7.87
N ALA A 81 -9.39 6.66 -7.85
CA ALA A 81 -8.60 6.76 -6.63
C ALA A 81 -8.90 8.06 -5.82
N LYS A 82 -9.62 9.04 -6.39
CA LYS A 82 -10.00 10.28 -5.71
C LYS A 82 -8.85 11.03 -5.04
N GLY A 83 -7.64 10.89 -5.56
CA GLY A 83 -6.44 11.53 -5.03
C GLY A 83 -5.66 10.72 -4.00
N SER A 84 -6.17 9.55 -3.56
CA SER A 84 -5.52 8.67 -2.58
C SER A 84 -4.10 8.27 -3.01
N GLN A 85 -3.89 8.07 -4.30
CA GLN A 85 -2.59 7.69 -4.86
C GLN A 85 -1.45 8.66 -4.54
N LYS A 86 -1.75 9.90 -4.11
CA LYS A 86 -0.74 10.87 -3.69
C LYS A 86 -0.12 10.55 -2.33
N TRP A 87 -0.89 9.91 -1.47
CA TRP A 87 -0.57 9.73 -0.06
C TRP A 87 0.06 8.38 0.25
N LEU A 88 0.05 7.46 -0.74
CA LEU A 88 0.61 6.13 -0.65
C LEU A 88 1.96 6.05 -1.37
N ASN A 89 2.78 5.10 -0.92
CA ASN A 89 3.94 4.67 -1.68
C ASN A 89 3.49 3.55 -2.62
N GLN A 90 3.70 3.76 -3.91
CA GLN A 90 3.37 2.79 -4.94
C GLN A 90 4.66 2.25 -5.56
N TYR A 91 4.89 0.95 -5.42
CA TYR A 91 6.03 0.23 -5.96
C TYR A 91 5.57 -0.58 -7.17
N ARG A 92 6.14 -0.31 -8.34
CA ARG A 92 5.74 -0.96 -9.58
C ARG A 92 6.89 -1.79 -10.11
N TYR A 93 6.63 -3.06 -10.34
CA TYR A 93 7.55 -4.04 -10.91
C TYR A 93 7.09 -4.33 -12.33
N ARG A 94 7.81 -3.77 -13.31
CA ARG A 94 7.44 -3.80 -14.74
C ARG A 94 8.65 -3.79 -15.67
N GLU A 95 9.81 -4.09 -15.13
CA GLU A 95 11.05 -4.16 -15.91
C GLU A 95 11.14 -5.50 -16.67
N ASP A 96 12.14 -5.64 -17.54
CA ASP A 96 12.40 -6.90 -18.21
C ASP A 96 12.77 -7.98 -17.17
N GLY A 97 12.12 -9.15 -17.26
CA GLY A 97 12.38 -10.27 -16.38
C GLY A 97 11.18 -10.75 -15.56
N ASN A 98 11.45 -11.50 -14.52
CA ASN A 98 10.43 -12.06 -13.64
C ASN A 98 10.05 -11.07 -12.52
N ASN A 99 9.14 -10.15 -12.81
CA ASN A 99 8.71 -9.13 -11.87
C ASN A 99 8.04 -9.71 -10.62
N THR A 100 7.36 -10.85 -10.75
CA THR A 100 6.76 -11.55 -9.60
C THR A 100 7.83 -11.98 -8.62
N GLN A 101 8.88 -12.66 -9.09
CA GLN A 101 9.98 -13.09 -8.23
C GLN A 101 10.67 -11.92 -7.54
N ILE A 102 11.02 -10.88 -8.31
CA ILE A 102 11.71 -9.69 -7.78
C ILE A 102 10.86 -9.00 -6.69
N CYS A 103 9.56 -8.90 -6.90
CA CYS A 103 8.65 -8.31 -5.91
C CYS A 103 8.56 -9.15 -4.63
N LEU A 104 8.40 -10.47 -4.77
CA LEU A 104 8.32 -11.37 -3.62
C LEU A 104 9.59 -11.35 -2.78
N ASP A 105 10.78 -11.38 -3.43
CA ASP A 105 12.07 -11.30 -2.73
C ASP A 105 12.20 -9.98 -1.96
N ALA A 106 11.86 -8.85 -2.59
CA ALA A 106 11.88 -7.55 -1.94
C ALA A 106 10.90 -7.45 -0.75
N LEU A 107 9.78 -8.13 -0.80
CA LEU A 107 8.82 -8.19 0.32
C LEU A 107 9.36 -9.06 1.47
N LYS A 108 9.94 -10.22 1.15
CA LYS A 108 10.55 -11.10 2.14
C LYS A 108 11.73 -10.41 2.85
N GLU A 109 12.58 -9.68 2.12
CA GLU A 109 13.67 -8.88 2.70
C GLU A 109 13.15 -7.79 3.66
N LYS A 110 11.95 -7.25 3.43
CA LYS A 110 11.27 -6.31 4.33
C LYS A 110 10.54 -6.99 5.49
N GLY A 111 10.66 -8.32 5.63
CA GLY A 111 10.07 -9.12 6.70
C GLY A 111 8.58 -9.42 6.54
N TYR A 112 8.03 -9.31 5.33
CA TYR A 112 6.65 -9.72 5.08
C TYR A 112 6.54 -11.22 4.86
N GLN A 113 5.57 -11.87 5.52
CA GLN A 113 5.04 -13.13 5.03
C GLN A 113 4.16 -12.87 3.79
N ILE A 114 4.19 -13.82 2.86
CA ILE A 114 3.43 -13.74 1.61
C ILE A 114 2.13 -14.55 1.75
N ILE A 115 1.00 -13.89 1.70
CA ILE A 115 -0.32 -14.53 1.79
C ILE A 115 -1.06 -14.33 0.47
N ALA A 116 -1.26 -15.42 -0.27
CA ALA A 116 -2.02 -15.41 -1.50
C ALA A 116 -3.53 -15.50 -1.22
N THR A 117 -4.33 -14.67 -1.90
CA THR A 117 -5.78 -14.73 -1.79
C THR A 117 -6.33 -15.67 -2.85
N THR A 118 -7.06 -16.69 -2.44
CA THR A 118 -7.64 -17.69 -3.35
C THR A 118 -8.88 -18.33 -2.74
N PRO A 119 -9.92 -18.64 -3.56
CA PRO A 119 -11.08 -19.37 -3.08
C PRO A 119 -10.86 -20.89 -3.01
N HIS A 120 -9.81 -21.45 -3.63
CA HIS A 120 -9.77 -22.86 -4.01
C HIS A 120 -8.84 -23.77 -3.17
N ASN A 121 -7.92 -23.24 -2.37
CA ASN A 121 -6.96 -24.07 -1.65
C ASN A 121 -7.39 -24.32 -0.20
N GLU A 122 -6.71 -25.23 0.50
CA GLU A 122 -6.74 -25.33 1.96
C GLU A 122 -6.22 -24.01 2.53
N SER A 123 -7.13 -23.10 2.78
CA SER A 123 -6.84 -21.71 3.11
C SER A 123 -7.34 -21.40 4.50
N CYS A 124 -6.61 -20.56 5.21
CA CYS A 124 -7.10 -19.94 6.41
C CYS A 124 -8.32 -19.05 6.08
N LEU A 125 -9.39 -19.17 6.86
CA LEU A 125 -10.52 -18.27 6.72
C LEU A 125 -10.14 -16.88 7.27
N LEU A 126 -10.63 -15.84 6.64
CA LEU A 126 -10.31 -14.44 6.99
C LEU A 126 -10.61 -14.12 8.48
N GLN A 127 -11.66 -14.70 9.02
CA GLN A 127 -12.02 -14.54 10.43
C GLN A 127 -10.98 -15.12 11.40
N ASP A 128 -10.27 -16.17 10.98
CA ASP A 128 -9.30 -16.91 11.79
C ASP A 128 -7.85 -16.49 11.50
N PHE A 129 -7.67 -15.53 10.58
CA PHE A 129 -6.35 -15.09 10.16
C PHE A 129 -5.55 -14.48 11.32
N ASP A 130 -4.34 -15.01 11.52
CA ASP A 130 -3.37 -14.50 12.50
C ASP A 130 -2.71 -13.22 11.99
N ILE A 131 -2.94 -12.13 12.70
CA ILE A 131 -2.42 -10.80 12.37
C ILE A 131 -1.07 -10.50 13.02
N SER A 132 -0.45 -11.44 13.72
CA SER A 132 0.77 -11.19 14.50
C SER A 132 1.98 -10.88 13.62
N LYS A 133 2.00 -11.39 12.40
CA LYS A 133 3.11 -11.21 11.45
C LYS A 133 2.82 -10.12 10.44
N LYS A 134 3.86 -9.40 10.07
CA LYS A 134 3.85 -8.44 8.96
C LYS A 134 3.48 -9.16 7.66
N THR A 135 2.44 -8.72 6.96
CA THR A 135 1.82 -9.51 5.87
C THR A 135 1.64 -8.71 4.59
N ALA A 136 2.05 -9.33 3.47
CA ALA A 136 1.73 -8.90 2.12
C ALA A 136 0.60 -9.78 1.56
N PHE A 137 -0.57 -9.18 1.31
CA PHE A 137 -1.70 -9.87 0.68
C PHE A 137 -1.58 -9.76 -0.84
N ILE A 138 -1.42 -10.90 -1.51
CA ILE A 138 -1.30 -10.96 -2.96
C ILE A 138 -2.70 -11.20 -3.57
N LEU A 139 -3.11 -10.27 -4.40
CA LEU A 139 -4.36 -10.31 -5.15
C LEU A 139 -4.02 -10.50 -6.63
N GLY A 140 -4.46 -11.59 -7.22
CA GLY A 140 -4.19 -11.93 -8.62
C GLY A 140 -5.24 -11.42 -9.59
N ALA A 141 -5.04 -11.71 -10.88
CA ALA A 141 -5.95 -11.38 -11.95
C ALA A 141 -7.34 -12.02 -11.74
N GLU A 142 -8.39 -11.34 -12.21
CA GLU A 142 -9.78 -11.74 -12.00
C GLU A 142 -10.11 -13.12 -12.56
N ALA A 143 -9.54 -13.50 -13.70
CA ALA A 143 -9.82 -14.77 -14.37
C ALA A 143 -8.81 -15.88 -13.98
N GLU A 144 -7.53 -15.53 -13.84
CA GLU A 144 -6.45 -16.51 -13.65
C GLU A 144 -6.06 -16.68 -12.16
N GLY A 145 -6.47 -15.73 -11.31
CA GLY A 145 -6.01 -15.68 -9.91
C GLY A 145 -4.54 -15.28 -9.80
N VAL A 146 -3.88 -15.73 -8.75
CA VAL A 146 -2.44 -15.53 -8.55
C VAL A 146 -1.62 -16.52 -9.37
N SER A 147 -0.43 -16.11 -9.81
CA SER A 147 0.48 -16.95 -10.61
C SER A 147 0.98 -18.18 -9.84
N ASP A 148 1.49 -19.17 -10.59
CA ASP A 148 2.10 -20.38 -9.98
C ASP A 148 3.37 -20.03 -9.19
N ILE A 149 4.07 -18.97 -9.56
CA ILE A 149 5.21 -18.45 -8.78
C ILE A 149 4.73 -17.99 -7.40
N VAL A 150 3.66 -17.21 -7.34
CA VAL A 150 3.07 -16.79 -6.06
C VAL A 150 2.59 -18.00 -5.27
N LYS A 151 1.87 -18.94 -5.90
CA LYS A 151 1.36 -20.16 -5.24
C LYS A 151 2.48 -20.99 -4.62
N SER A 152 3.61 -21.13 -5.32
CA SER A 152 4.76 -21.93 -4.85
C SER A 152 5.56 -21.27 -3.75
N GLN A 153 5.47 -19.94 -3.61
CA GLN A 153 6.28 -19.15 -2.68
C GLN A 153 5.47 -18.50 -1.54
N ALA A 154 4.14 -18.67 -1.56
CA ALA A 154 3.28 -18.16 -0.50
C ALA A 154 3.53 -18.92 0.81
N ASP A 155 3.61 -18.18 1.92
CA ASP A 155 3.67 -18.73 3.27
C ASP A 155 2.30 -19.25 3.75
N GLY A 156 1.25 -18.90 3.03
CA GLY A 156 -0.12 -19.34 3.29
C GLY A 156 -1.13 -18.76 2.31
N PHE A 157 -2.35 -19.25 2.45
CA PHE A 157 -3.48 -18.87 1.61
C PHE A 157 -4.62 -18.31 2.47
N LEU A 158 -5.28 -17.28 1.97
CA LEU A 158 -6.40 -16.62 2.64
C LEU A 158 -7.66 -16.72 1.82
N LYS A 159 -8.76 -17.08 2.48
CA LYS A 159 -10.09 -17.25 1.87
C LYS A 159 -11.13 -16.39 2.59
N ILE A 160 -11.93 -15.68 1.81
CA ILE A 160 -13.16 -15.05 2.28
C ILE A 160 -14.26 -16.11 2.17
N PRO A 161 -15.01 -16.42 3.25
CA PRO A 161 -16.11 -17.37 3.17
C PRO A 161 -17.18 -16.89 2.19
N MET A 162 -17.57 -17.76 1.27
CA MET A 162 -18.63 -17.51 0.29
C MET A 162 -19.60 -18.69 0.31
N VAL A 163 -20.89 -18.40 0.26
CA VAL A 163 -21.97 -19.41 0.35
C VAL A 163 -22.94 -19.36 -0.84
N GLY A 164 -22.67 -18.49 -1.81
CA GLY A 164 -23.48 -18.34 -3.00
C GLY A 164 -23.00 -19.21 -4.17
N PHE A 165 -23.67 -19.08 -5.31
CA PHE A 165 -23.28 -19.75 -6.56
C PHE A 165 -22.01 -19.15 -7.17
N THR A 166 -21.72 -17.87 -6.90
CA THR A 166 -20.55 -17.20 -7.41
C THR A 166 -19.32 -17.56 -6.55
N GLU A 167 -18.27 -18.03 -7.20
CA GLU A 167 -17.07 -18.57 -6.53
C GLU A 167 -15.99 -17.51 -6.23
N SER A 168 -16.15 -16.29 -6.74
CA SER A 168 -15.18 -15.20 -6.53
C SER A 168 -15.86 -13.86 -6.33
N LEU A 169 -15.18 -12.96 -5.63
CA LEU A 169 -15.53 -11.54 -5.49
C LEU A 169 -14.73 -10.71 -6.50
N ASN A 170 -15.28 -9.57 -6.89
CA ASN A 170 -14.47 -8.55 -7.52
C ASN A 170 -13.27 -8.23 -6.64
N ILE A 171 -12.09 -8.07 -7.23
CA ILE A 171 -10.83 -7.92 -6.53
C ILE A 171 -10.82 -6.70 -5.58
N SER A 172 -11.44 -5.59 -5.96
CA SER A 172 -11.52 -4.41 -5.10
C SER A 172 -12.44 -4.62 -3.90
N VAL A 173 -13.48 -5.44 -4.05
CA VAL A 173 -14.36 -5.86 -2.96
C VAL A 173 -13.62 -6.81 -2.02
N ALA A 174 -12.91 -7.80 -2.56
CA ALA A 174 -12.08 -8.71 -1.77
C ALA A 174 -11.03 -7.94 -0.94
N ALA A 175 -10.32 -7.02 -1.57
CA ALA A 175 -9.35 -6.15 -0.88
C ALA A 175 -10.00 -5.35 0.26
N ALA A 176 -11.20 -4.79 0.03
CA ALA A 176 -11.89 -4.01 1.05
C ALA A 176 -12.31 -4.86 2.27
N ILE A 177 -12.82 -6.06 2.04
CA ILE A 177 -13.22 -6.99 3.10
C ILE A 177 -12.00 -7.45 3.91
N ILE A 178 -10.91 -7.83 3.22
CA ILE A 178 -9.67 -8.26 3.87
C ILE A 178 -9.12 -7.12 4.73
N LEU A 179 -8.88 -5.95 4.12
CA LEU A 179 -8.26 -4.83 4.82
C LEU A 179 -9.12 -4.33 5.99
N GLN A 180 -10.44 -4.25 5.82
CA GLN A 180 -11.35 -3.89 6.90
C GLN A 180 -11.20 -4.85 8.09
N SER A 181 -11.24 -6.16 7.84
CA SER A 181 -11.13 -7.18 8.87
C SER A 181 -9.79 -7.12 9.60
N VAL A 182 -8.67 -7.20 8.85
CA VAL A 182 -7.34 -7.29 9.46
C VAL A 182 -6.91 -6.00 10.14
N THR A 183 -7.24 -4.83 9.58
CA THR A 183 -6.88 -3.55 10.20
C THR A 183 -7.74 -3.24 11.43
N THR A 184 -8.98 -3.69 11.49
CA THR A 184 -9.81 -3.59 12.70
C THR A 184 -9.23 -4.43 13.83
N LYS A 185 -8.89 -5.69 13.56
CA LYS A 185 -8.21 -6.55 14.51
C LYS A 185 -6.88 -5.96 14.97
N LEU A 186 -6.07 -5.43 14.04
CA LEU A 186 -4.76 -4.86 14.31
C LEU A 186 -4.85 -3.69 15.29
N ARG A 187 -5.78 -2.74 15.05
CA ARG A 187 -5.96 -1.56 15.90
C ARG A 187 -6.47 -1.87 17.31
N SER A 188 -7.15 -2.98 17.49
CA SER A 188 -7.60 -3.47 18.82
C SER A 188 -6.57 -4.38 19.49
N SER A 189 -5.48 -4.72 18.85
CA SER A 189 -4.43 -5.61 19.36
C SER A 189 -3.37 -4.83 20.16
N LYS A 190 -2.44 -5.59 20.77
CA LYS A 190 -1.23 -5.04 21.43
C LYS A 190 0.00 -5.02 20.49
N ILE A 191 -0.18 -5.31 19.23
CA ILE A 191 0.90 -5.31 18.23
C ILE A 191 1.36 -3.86 18.00
N ASP A 192 2.66 -3.65 17.96
CA ASP A 192 3.22 -2.37 17.52
C ASP A 192 3.16 -2.29 16.00
N TRP A 193 2.08 -1.67 15.51
CA TRP A 193 1.77 -1.59 14.07
C TRP A 193 1.95 -0.21 13.48
N GLN A 194 2.13 0.81 14.32
CA GLN A 194 2.26 2.18 13.84
C GLN A 194 3.58 2.39 13.12
N LEU A 195 3.62 3.41 12.30
CA LEU A 195 4.87 3.89 11.74
C LEU A 195 5.76 4.46 12.86
N SER A 196 7.05 4.20 12.78
CA SER A 196 8.04 4.85 13.64
C SER A 196 8.02 6.37 13.46
N THR A 197 8.51 7.11 14.44
CA THR A 197 8.64 8.57 14.36
C THR A 197 9.36 9.01 13.08
N LYS A 198 10.48 8.36 12.76
CA LYS A 198 11.24 8.65 11.55
C LYS A 198 10.47 8.40 10.26
N GLU A 199 9.69 7.32 10.18
CA GLU A 199 8.84 7.05 9.02
C GLU A 199 7.73 8.09 8.87
N LYS A 200 7.12 8.51 9.99
CA LYS A 200 6.10 9.58 9.99
C LYS A 200 6.70 10.91 9.51
N GLU A 201 7.89 11.27 9.96
CA GLU A 201 8.59 12.47 9.51
C GLU A 201 8.87 12.46 8.01
N ILE A 202 9.43 11.36 7.49
CA ILE A 202 9.71 11.19 6.05
C ILE A 202 8.42 11.32 5.22
N LEU A 203 7.34 10.67 5.62
CA LEU A 203 6.06 10.76 4.93
C LEU A 203 5.44 12.14 5.04
N TYR A 204 5.54 12.78 6.19
CA TYR A 204 5.07 14.15 6.39
C TYR A 204 5.75 15.11 5.41
N PHE A 205 7.09 15.05 5.33
CA PHE A 205 7.87 15.86 4.41
C PHE A 205 7.47 15.61 2.94
N ASP A 206 7.33 14.35 2.54
CA ASP A 206 6.86 13.97 1.20
C ASP A 206 5.46 14.53 0.90
N TRP A 207 4.52 14.44 1.86
CA TRP A 207 3.16 14.96 1.68
C TRP A 207 3.11 16.48 1.63
N VAL A 208 3.97 17.17 2.38
CA VAL A 208 4.15 18.62 2.28
C VAL A 208 4.58 18.97 0.86
N LYS A 209 5.62 18.35 0.35
CA LYS A 209 6.12 18.58 -1.03
C LYS A 209 5.06 18.28 -2.09
N LYS A 210 4.38 17.14 -2.01
CA LYS A 210 3.30 16.73 -2.94
C LYS A 210 2.10 17.68 -2.95
N THR A 211 1.91 18.47 -1.91
CA THR A 211 0.78 19.41 -1.78
C THR A 211 1.07 20.76 -2.44
N ILE A 212 2.32 21.17 -2.46
CA ILE A 212 2.74 22.47 -2.96
C ILE A 212 2.87 22.43 -4.48
N LYS A 213 2.20 23.36 -5.15
CA LYS A 213 2.32 23.51 -6.61
C LYS A 213 3.68 24.07 -6.98
N ASN A 214 4.37 23.47 -7.96
CA ASN A 214 5.72 23.86 -8.41
C ASN A 214 6.75 23.88 -7.28
N VAL A 215 6.71 22.86 -6.40
CA VAL A 215 7.60 22.75 -5.23
C VAL A 215 9.07 22.86 -5.62
N ASP A 216 9.49 22.27 -6.74
CA ASP A 216 10.88 22.31 -7.20
C ASP A 216 11.42 23.74 -7.37
N LYS A 217 10.61 24.66 -7.94
CA LYS A 217 10.99 26.08 -8.06
C LYS A 217 11.05 26.81 -6.71
N ILE A 218 10.27 26.35 -5.75
CA ILE A 218 10.26 26.90 -4.38
C ILE A 218 11.48 26.43 -3.64
N GLU A 219 11.86 25.16 -3.78
CA GLU A 219 13.11 24.61 -3.22
C GLU A 219 14.33 25.29 -3.85
N GLU A 220 14.37 25.46 -5.16
CA GLU A 220 15.45 26.18 -5.84
C GLU A 220 15.61 27.61 -5.30
N ARG A 221 14.51 28.35 -5.10
CA ARG A 221 14.53 29.68 -4.48
C ARG A 221 15.07 29.64 -3.06
N TYR A 222 14.68 28.65 -2.26
CA TYR A 222 15.17 28.48 -0.91
C TYR A 222 16.70 28.33 -0.90
N PHE A 223 17.25 27.43 -1.72
CA PHE A 223 18.68 27.16 -1.77
C PHE A 223 19.48 28.34 -2.37
N ASN A 224 18.91 29.13 -3.26
CA ASN A 224 19.56 30.32 -3.83
C ASN A 224 19.60 31.52 -2.85
N ASN A 225 18.84 31.47 -1.76
CA ASN A 225 18.80 32.53 -0.73
C ASN A 225 19.52 32.13 0.56
N LEU A 226 20.23 31.00 0.59
CA LEU A 226 21.12 30.57 1.68
C LEU A 226 22.53 31.12 1.45
#